data_8123235c7fabfd9cdeb67ce94e0756d9
#
_entry.id   8123235c7fabfd9cdeb67ce94e0756d9
#
_cell.length_a   1.000
_cell.length_b   1.000
_cell.length_c   1.000
_cell.angle_alpha   90.00
_cell.angle_beta   90.00
_cell.angle_gamma   90.00
#
_symmetry.space_group_name_H-M   'P 1'
#
loop_
_entity.id
_entity.type
_entity.pdbx_description
1 polymer ?
#
loop_
_entity_poly.entity_id
_entity_poly.type
_entity_poly.pdbx_seq_one_letter_code
_entity_poly.pdbx_strand_id
1 'polypeptide(L)'
;MIAINSLDFNYPGSDFRLRIPDLRVDPGEKLAVIGPSGTGKTTLLNLVSGIVTPRKGTIRVNDVAVEGLNDAARRAFRITSVGFVFQDFALLDYLNVSDNILHPYRISPALRLTDTVRHRARGLARELGIGDKLDRFPDALSHGEKQRAAICRALLPEPGVILADEATGNLDPENKIRILDLLFRSVENRAATLLAVTHDHELLDRFDRVIDFREFAEPGTA
;
A
#
# COMPACT_ATOMS: atom_id res chain seq x y z
N MET A 1 3.95 -13.07 -2.34
CA MET A 1 3.55 -13.36 -3.74
C MET A 1 2.14 -12.80 -3.97
N ILE A 2 1.94 -12.14 -5.13
CA ILE A 2 0.61 -11.75 -5.62
C ILE A 2 0.39 -12.49 -6.93
N ALA A 3 -0.78 -13.11 -7.13
CA ALA A 3 -1.14 -13.75 -8.39
C ALA A 3 -2.60 -13.40 -8.75
N ILE A 4 -2.78 -12.85 -9.93
CA ILE A 4 -4.08 -12.47 -10.50
C ILE A 4 -4.26 -13.25 -11.80
N ASN A 5 -5.40 -13.94 -11.97
CA ASN A 5 -5.68 -14.70 -13.18
C ASN A 5 -7.08 -14.40 -13.68
N SER A 6 -7.20 -14.12 -14.98
CA SER A 6 -8.46 -13.90 -15.72
C SER A 6 -9.40 -12.92 -15.04
N LEU A 7 -8.83 -11.86 -14.44
CA LEU A 7 -9.57 -10.86 -13.70
C LEU A 7 -10.44 -10.02 -14.64
N ASP A 8 -11.70 -9.84 -14.26
CA ASP A 8 -12.66 -8.91 -14.88
C ASP A 8 -13.34 -8.11 -13.75
N PHE A 9 -13.22 -6.79 -13.79
CA PHE A 9 -13.76 -5.89 -12.80
C PHE A 9 -14.39 -4.66 -13.46
N ASN A 10 -15.53 -4.23 -12.91
CA ASN A 10 -16.13 -2.93 -13.19
C ASN A 10 -16.77 -2.38 -11.93
N TYR A 11 -16.80 -1.05 -11.78
CA TYR A 11 -17.60 -0.41 -10.72
C TYR A 11 -19.07 -0.41 -11.08
N PRO A 12 -20.00 -0.61 -10.11
CA PRO A 12 -21.42 -0.49 -10.36
C PRO A 12 -21.79 0.89 -10.94
N GLY A 13 -22.52 0.90 -12.05
CA GLY A 13 -22.96 2.14 -12.71
C GLY A 13 -21.85 2.94 -13.43
N SER A 14 -20.70 2.35 -13.68
CA SER A 14 -19.61 2.98 -14.42
C SER A 14 -19.27 2.19 -15.70
N ASP A 15 -18.87 2.90 -16.75
CA ASP A 15 -18.33 2.31 -17.97
C ASP A 15 -16.89 1.80 -17.82
N PHE A 16 -16.24 2.15 -16.70
CA PHE A 16 -14.89 1.69 -16.41
C PHE A 16 -14.83 0.16 -16.30
N ARG A 17 -13.90 -0.42 -17.05
CA ARG A 17 -13.63 -1.85 -17.02
C ARG A 17 -12.14 -2.12 -16.96
N LEU A 18 -11.75 -3.02 -16.07
CA LEU A 18 -10.38 -3.50 -15.93
C LEU A 18 -10.34 -5.01 -16.18
N ARG A 19 -9.49 -5.42 -17.13
CA ARG A 19 -9.21 -6.82 -17.41
C ARG A 19 -7.73 -7.09 -17.26
N ILE A 20 -7.38 -8.05 -16.42
CA ILE A 20 -6.01 -8.53 -16.23
C ILE A 20 -6.01 -10.04 -16.52
N PRO A 21 -5.50 -10.46 -17.69
CA PRO A 21 -5.44 -11.88 -18.04
C PRO A 21 -4.57 -12.66 -17.05
N ASP A 22 -3.38 -12.16 -16.78
CA ASP A 22 -2.42 -12.69 -15.81
C ASP A 22 -1.53 -11.57 -15.29
N LEU A 23 -1.29 -11.57 -13.98
CA LEU A 23 -0.30 -10.71 -13.33
C LEU A 23 0.26 -11.45 -12.12
N ARG A 24 1.58 -11.61 -12.10
CA ARG A 24 2.28 -12.23 -10.99
C ARG A 24 3.34 -11.28 -10.44
N VAL A 25 3.44 -11.22 -9.11
CA VAL A 25 4.51 -10.54 -8.37
C VAL A 25 5.12 -11.56 -7.42
N ASP A 26 6.41 -11.80 -7.56
CA ASP A 26 7.10 -12.82 -6.78
C ASP A 26 7.36 -12.35 -5.34
N PRO A 27 7.60 -13.29 -4.40
CA PRO A 27 7.94 -12.93 -3.03
C PRO A 27 9.20 -12.07 -2.98
N GLY A 28 9.13 -10.95 -2.26
CA GLY A 28 10.25 -10.03 -2.12
C GLY A 28 10.48 -9.10 -3.32
N GLU A 29 9.71 -9.26 -4.40
CA GLU A 29 9.80 -8.41 -5.59
C GLU A 29 9.29 -6.99 -5.30
N LYS A 30 9.98 -5.99 -5.85
CA LYS A 30 9.58 -4.58 -5.88
C LYS A 30 9.09 -4.26 -7.29
N LEU A 31 7.76 -4.30 -7.48
CA LEU A 31 7.11 -4.02 -8.75
C LEU A 31 6.59 -2.59 -8.80
N ALA A 32 6.97 -1.83 -9.84
CA ALA A 32 6.34 -0.56 -10.17
C ALA A 32 5.26 -0.74 -11.23
N VAL A 33 4.14 -0.05 -11.05
CA VAL A 33 3.05 0.06 -12.03
C VAL A 33 2.94 1.51 -12.48
N ILE A 34 3.11 1.74 -13.78
CA ILE A 34 3.00 3.05 -14.41
C ILE A 34 1.81 3.09 -15.36
N GLY A 35 1.47 4.26 -15.86
CA GLY A 35 0.43 4.46 -16.87
C GLY A 35 -0.39 5.73 -16.63
N PRO A 36 -1.21 6.16 -17.61
CA PRO A 36 -2.05 7.35 -17.51
C PRO A 36 -3.06 7.27 -16.36
N SER A 37 -3.57 8.42 -15.93
CA SER A 37 -4.70 8.48 -15.00
C SER A 37 -5.92 7.79 -15.60
N GLY A 38 -6.73 7.14 -14.76
CA GLY A 38 -7.93 6.43 -15.21
C GLY A 38 -7.71 5.01 -15.72
N THR A 39 -6.48 4.54 -15.94
CA THR A 39 -6.21 3.16 -16.41
C THR A 39 -6.52 2.06 -15.38
N GLY A 40 -6.80 2.41 -14.12
CA GLY A 40 -7.17 1.43 -13.09
C GLY A 40 -6.05 1.02 -12.15
N LYS A 41 -4.94 1.75 -12.07
CA LYS A 41 -3.82 1.44 -11.16
C LYS A 41 -4.25 1.39 -9.69
N THR A 42 -4.94 2.42 -9.20
CA THR A 42 -5.53 2.44 -7.84
C THR A 42 -6.57 1.32 -7.66
N THR A 43 -7.32 1.00 -8.73
CA THR A 43 -8.27 -0.12 -8.72
C THR A 43 -7.54 -1.47 -8.54
N LEU A 44 -6.38 -1.66 -9.17
CA LEU A 44 -5.53 -2.83 -8.93
C LEU A 44 -5.15 -2.95 -7.44
N LEU A 45 -4.67 -1.87 -6.82
CA LEU A 45 -4.32 -1.88 -5.39
C LEU A 45 -5.53 -2.19 -4.52
N ASN A 46 -6.71 -1.63 -4.85
CA ASN A 46 -7.96 -1.90 -4.15
C ASN A 46 -8.42 -3.35 -4.29
N LEU A 47 -8.21 -3.97 -5.43
CA LEU A 47 -8.49 -5.39 -5.67
C LEU A 47 -7.54 -6.29 -4.88
N VAL A 48 -6.24 -6.05 -4.95
CA VAL A 48 -5.22 -6.82 -4.20
C VAL A 48 -5.42 -6.72 -2.69
N SER A 49 -5.81 -5.54 -2.19
CA SER A 49 -6.11 -5.33 -0.77
C SER A 49 -7.51 -5.85 -0.35
N GLY A 50 -8.35 -6.28 -1.29
CA GLY A 50 -9.72 -6.72 -1.02
C GLY A 50 -10.65 -5.57 -0.58
N ILE A 51 -10.35 -4.31 -0.91
CA ILE A 51 -11.29 -3.18 -0.74
C ILE A 51 -12.47 -3.37 -1.68
N VAL A 52 -12.19 -3.76 -2.93
CA VAL A 52 -13.21 -4.17 -3.90
C VAL A 52 -12.96 -5.62 -4.31
N THR A 53 -13.99 -6.27 -4.85
CA THR A 53 -13.94 -7.67 -5.29
C THR A 53 -14.12 -7.76 -6.80
N PRO A 54 -13.40 -8.66 -7.49
CA PRO A 54 -13.57 -8.85 -8.91
C PRO A 54 -14.94 -9.48 -9.22
N ARG A 55 -15.43 -9.21 -10.43
CA ARG A 55 -16.63 -9.87 -10.95
C ARG A 55 -16.31 -11.30 -11.41
N LYS A 56 -15.11 -11.51 -11.97
CA LYS A 56 -14.58 -12.81 -12.40
C LYS A 56 -13.08 -12.85 -12.18
N GLY A 57 -12.53 -14.05 -12.18
CA GLY A 57 -11.10 -14.29 -11.99
C GLY A 57 -10.73 -14.49 -10.53
N THR A 58 -9.45 -14.64 -10.28
CA THR A 58 -8.91 -14.94 -8.94
C THR A 58 -7.81 -13.98 -8.57
N ILE A 59 -7.72 -13.65 -7.28
CA ILE A 59 -6.66 -12.83 -6.69
C ILE A 59 -6.12 -13.59 -5.49
N ARG A 60 -4.90 -14.07 -5.59
CA ARG A 60 -4.19 -14.68 -4.46
C ARG A 60 -3.10 -13.74 -3.96
N VAL A 61 -3.10 -13.52 -2.66
CA VAL A 61 -2.05 -12.77 -1.98
C VAL A 61 -1.46 -13.70 -0.91
N ASN A 62 -0.21 -14.11 -1.13
CA ASN A 62 0.39 -15.25 -0.46
C ASN A 62 -0.53 -16.48 -0.60
N ASP A 63 -0.97 -17.08 0.51
CA ASP A 63 -1.84 -18.27 0.48
C ASP A 63 -3.35 -17.92 0.53
N VAL A 64 -3.71 -16.62 0.53
CA VAL A 64 -5.09 -16.16 0.70
C VAL A 64 -5.74 -15.88 -0.66
N ALA A 65 -6.88 -16.54 -0.93
CA ALA A 65 -7.77 -16.23 -2.06
C ALA A 65 -8.68 -15.06 -1.64
N VAL A 66 -8.33 -13.85 -2.08
CA VAL A 66 -8.95 -12.60 -1.60
C VAL A 66 -10.40 -12.46 -2.06
N GLU A 67 -10.70 -12.92 -3.28
CA GLU A 67 -12.05 -12.88 -3.87
C GLU A 67 -13.06 -13.73 -3.09
N GLY A 68 -12.59 -14.79 -2.42
CA GLY A 68 -13.46 -15.70 -1.63
C GLY A 68 -13.76 -15.22 -0.21
N LEU A 69 -13.12 -14.17 0.25
CA LEU A 69 -13.29 -13.67 1.61
C LEU A 69 -14.61 -12.91 1.77
N ASN A 70 -15.32 -13.14 2.87
CA ASN A 70 -16.42 -12.26 3.30
C ASN A 70 -15.89 -10.93 3.85
N ASP A 71 -16.77 -9.96 4.10
CA ASP A 71 -16.39 -8.61 4.53
C ASP A 71 -15.54 -8.58 5.81
N ALA A 72 -15.86 -9.39 6.80
CA ALA A 72 -15.10 -9.44 8.05
C ALA A 72 -13.70 -10.00 7.82
N ALA A 73 -13.58 -11.06 7.04
CA ALA A 73 -12.31 -11.69 6.69
C ALA A 73 -11.45 -10.76 5.81
N ARG A 74 -12.04 -10.01 4.86
CA ARG A 74 -11.32 -9.02 4.07
C ARG A 74 -10.77 -7.88 4.91
N ARG A 75 -11.54 -7.38 5.90
CA ARG A 75 -11.03 -6.37 6.85
C ARG A 75 -9.88 -6.91 7.69
N ALA A 76 -10.00 -8.13 8.19
CA ALA A 76 -8.93 -8.79 8.93
C ALA A 76 -7.68 -8.98 8.06
N PHE A 77 -7.84 -9.50 6.84
CA PHE A 77 -6.77 -9.68 5.86
C PHE A 77 -6.04 -8.36 5.58
N ARG A 78 -6.76 -7.28 5.27
CA ARG A 78 -6.13 -5.97 5.01
C ARG A 78 -5.27 -5.51 6.16
N ILE A 79 -5.80 -5.60 7.38
CA ILE A 79 -5.12 -5.01 8.54
C ILE A 79 -3.95 -5.84 9.04
N THR A 80 -3.92 -7.15 8.75
CA THR A 80 -2.86 -8.06 9.20
C THR A 80 -1.82 -8.36 8.12
N SER A 81 -2.22 -8.37 6.84
CA SER A 81 -1.40 -8.91 5.75
C SER A 81 -0.97 -7.86 4.73
N VAL A 82 -1.64 -6.69 4.71
CA VAL A 82 -1.40 -5.62 3.74
C VAL A 82 -1.02 -4.33 4.44
N GLY A 83 0.17 -3.80 4.12
CA GLY A 83 0.57 -2.44 4.48
C GLY A 83 0.19 -1.48 3.35
N PHE A 84 -0.80 -0.61 3.54
CA PHE A 84 -1.22 0.32 2.50
C PHE A 84 -0.68 1.73 2.78
N VAL A 85 0.09 2.27 1.84
CA VAL A 85 0.61 3.65 1.85
C VAL A 85 -0.16 4.46 0.81
N PHE A 86 -0.99 5.40 1.26
CA PHE A 86 -1.88 6.20 0.42
C PHE A 86 -1.18 7.49 -0.04
N GLN A 87 -1.61 8.00 -1.18
CA GLN A 87 -1.11 9.26 -1.75
C GLN A 87 -1.37 10.48 -0.85
N ASP A 88 -2.53 10.52 -0.19
CA ASP A 88 -2.96 11.58 0.71
C ASP A 88 -2.60 11.33 2.18
N PHE A 89 -1.66 10.37 2.43
CA PHE A 89 -1.23 9.89 3.75
C PHE A 89 -2.34 9.20 4.55
N ALA A 90 -3.60 9.58 4.39
CA ALA A 90 -4.77 9.10 5.14
C ALA A 90 -4.54 9.08 6.66
N LEU A 91 -3.88 10.12 7.19
CA LEU A 91 -3.75 10.34 8.63
C LEU A 91 -5.03 10.96 9.17
N LEU A 92 -5.38 10.60 10.39
CA LEU A 92 -6.53 11.14 11.10
C LEU A 92 -6.10 12.41 11.85
N ASP A 93 -6.62 13.56 11.48
CA ASP A 93 -6.16 14.88 11.97
C ASP A 93 -6.42 15.08 13.48
N TYR A 94 -7.41 14.37 14.03
CA TYR A 94 -7.72 14.41 15.46
C TYR A 94 -6.91 13.41 16.30
N LEU A 95 -5.98 12.68 15.72
CA LEU A 95 -5.04 11.78 16.39
C LEU A 95 -3.63 12.30 16.23
N ASN A 96 -2.81 12.20 17.30
CA ASN A 96 -1.38 12.47 17.18
C ASN A 96 -0.69 11.38 16.33
N VAL A 97 0.60 11.57 16.02
CA VAL A 97 1.39 10.62 15.20
C VAL A 97 1.42 9.22 15.82
N SER A 98 1.64 9.13 17.15
CA SER A 98 1.67 7.83 17.84
C SER A 98 0.36 7.08 17.69
N ASP A 99 -0.75 7.78 17.85
CA ASP A 99 -2.09 7.18 17.76
C ASP A 99 -2.46 6.84 16.31
N ASN A 100 -2.03 7.63 15.33
CA ASN A 100 -2.15 7.29 13.91
C ASN A 100 -1.38 6.00 13.57
N ILE A 101 -0.15 5.86 14.05
CA ILE A 101 0.67 4.65 13.83
C ILE A 101 0.02 3.43 14.48
N LEU A 102 -0.53 3.58 15.68
CA LEU A 102 -1.17 2.50 16.44
C LEU A 102 -2.62 2.23 16.01
N HIS A 103 -3.19 3.06 15.13
CA HIS A 103 -4.60 3.00 14.75
C HIS A 103 -5.06 1.60 14.29
N PRO A 104 -4.32 0.84 13.44
CA PRO A 104 -4.73 -0.51 13.05
C PRO A 104 -5.01 -1.44 14.23
N TYR A 105 -4.22 -1.32 15.30
CA TYR A 105 -4.37 -2.13 16.52
C TYR A 105 -5.52 -1.69 17.42
N ARG A 106 -6.08 -0.51 17.19
CA ARG A 106 -7.21 0.03 17.99
C ARG A 106 -8.56 -0.28 17.37
N ILE A 107 -8.62 -0.43 16.03
CA ILE A 107 -9.88 -0.59 15.29
C ILE A 107 -10.21 -2.03 14.92
N SER A 108 -9.26 -2.96 15.06
CA SER A 108 -9.46 -4.33 14.62
C SER A 108 -9.22 -5.34 15.71
N PRO A 109 -10.17 -6.26 15.95
CA PRO A 109 -9.97 -7.38 16.87
C PRO A 109 -8.95 -8.41 16.38
N ALA A 110 -8.57 -8.36 15.09
CA ALA A 110 -7.54 -9.24 14.52
C ALA A 110 -6.13 -8.90 15.00
N LEU A 111 -5.92 -7.70 15.55
CA LEU A 111 -4.64 -7.23 16.09
C LEU A 111 -4.78 -6.91 17.60
N ARG A 112 -3.80 -7.33 18.39
CA ARG A 112 -3.78 -7.04 19.83
C ARG A 112 -2.74 -5.98 20.14
N LEU A 113 -3.17 -4.84 20.69
CA LEU A 113 -2.28 -3.78 21.15
C LEU A 113 -1.61 -4.19 22.48
N THR A 114 -0.32 -4.47 22.43
CA THR A 114 0.53 -4.83 23.59
C THR A 114 1.62 -3.80 23.79
N ASP A 115 2.34 -3.86 24.91
CA ASP A 115 3.50 -2.98 25.13
C ASP A 115 4.63 -3.26 24.13
N THR A 116 4.78 -4.52 23.70
CA THR A 116 5.71 -4.88 22.63
C THR A 116 5.38 -4.13 21.32
N VAL A 117 4.08 -4.06 20.93
CA VAL A 117 3.65 -3.30 19.76
C VAL A 117 3.94 -1.80 19.94
N ARG A 118 3.69 -1.24 21.12
CA ARG A 118 4.01 0.17 21.41
C ARG A 118 5.51 0.45 21.30
N HIS A 119 6.35 -0.46 21.80
CA HIS A 119 7.80 -0.36 21.67
C HIS A 119 8.24 -0.44 20.22
N ARG A 120 7.67 -1.36 19.42
CA ARG A 120 7.93 -1.49 18.00
C ARG A 120 7.51 -0.23 17.23
N ALA A 121 6.35 0.35 17.53
CA ALA A 121 5.90 1.61 16.93
C ALA A 121 6.89 2.75 17.18
N ARG A 122 7.39 2.90 18.42
CA ARG A 122 8.43 3.90 18.74
C ARG A 122 9.76 3.61 18.04
N GLY A 123 10.12 2.32 17.90
CA GLY A 123 11.31 1.87 17.16
C GLY A 123 11.23 2.29 15.69
N LEU A 124 10.13 1.94 15.02
CA LEU A 124 9.86 2.33 13.63
C LEU A 124 9.87 3.85 13.45
N ALA A 125 9.23 4.60 14.33
CA ALA A 125 9.21 6.05 14.25
C ALA A 125 10.62 6.66 14.35
N ARG A 126 11.50 6.11 15.19
CA ARG A 126 12.91 6.51 15.28
C ARG A 126 13.70 6.14 14.03
N GLU A 127 13.54 4.91 13.55
CA GLU A 127 14.15 4.42 12.29
C GLU A 127 13.79 5.33 11.10
N LEU A 128 12.54 5.75 11.04
CA LEU A 128 12.01 6.64 9.99
C LEU A 128 12.23 8.15 10.28
N GLY A 129 12.95 8.49 11.34
CA GLY A 129 13.33 9.89 11.65
C GLY A 129 12.16 10.78 12.07
N ILE A 130 11.13 10.23 12.70
CA ILE A 130 9.98 10.97 13.28
C ILE A 130 9.74 10.62 14.76
N GLY A 131 10.75 10.07 15.44
CA GLY A 131 10.63 9.67 16.85
C GLY A 131 10.35 10.83 17.80
N ASP A 132 10.79 12.05 17.48
CA ASP A 132 10.54 13.29 18.21
C ASP A 132 9.17 13.93 17.87
N LYS A 133 8.42 13.37 16.92
CA LYS A 133 7.13 13.89 16.45
C LYS A 133 5.93 13.11 16.96
N LEU A 134 6.13 12.07 17.76
CA LEU A 134 5.07 11.13 18.16
C LEU A 134 3.86 11.78 18.82
N ASP A 135 4.08 12.87 19.56
CA ASP A 135 3.01 13.63 20.24
C ASP A 135 2.43 14.77 19.41
N ARG A 136 2.97 15.00 18.19
CA ARG A 136 2.45 16.03 17.29
C ARG A 136 1.22 15.55 16.54
N PHE A 137 0.37 16.49 16.13
CA PHE A 137 -0.77 16.25 15.25
C PHE A 137 -0.38 16.44 13.78
N PRO A 138 -1.13 15.86 12.82
CA PRO A 138 -0.80 15.92 11.41
C PRO A 138 -0.63 17.35 10.85
N ASP A 139 -1.38 18.33 11.33
CA ASP A 139 -1.29 19.73 10.92
C ASP A 139 0.06 20.39 11.23
N ALA A 140 0.75 19.91 12.28
CA ALA A 140 2.08 20.37 12.68
C ALA A 140 3.24 19.64 11.99
N LEU A 141 2.96 18.79 10.98
CA LEU A 141 3.95 17.99 10.25
C LEU A 141 4.16 18.51 8.84
N SER A 142 5.41 18.44 8.36
CA SER A 142 5.71 18.56 6.93
C SER A 142 5.14 17.37 6.14
N HIS A 143 5.00 17.50 4.81
CA HIS A 143 4.55 16.42 3.93
C HIS A 143 5.42 15.15 4.09
N GLY A 144 6.74 15.28 4.14
CA GLY A 144 7.65 14.15 4.35
C GLY A 144 7.48 13.49 5.72
N GLU A 145 7.18 14.25 6.79
CA GLU A 145 6.89 13.67 8.11
C GLU A 145 5.55 12.95 8.13
N LYS A 146 4.51 13.49 7.46
CA LYS A 146 3.22 12.82 7.27
C LYS A 146 3.39 11.50 6.54
N GLN A 147 4.18 11.50 5.46
CA GLN A 147 4.46 10.28 4.68
C GLN A 147 5.17 9.22 5.53
N ARG A 148 6.19 9.61 6.31
CA ARG A 148 6.88 8.68 7.22
C ARG A 148 5.96 8.13 8.30
N ALA A 149 5.03 8.92 8.82
CA ALA A 149 4.02 8.45 9.77
C ALA A 149 3.06 7.43 9.12
N ALA A 150 2.61 7.69 7.89
CA ALA A 150 1.79 6.76 7.11
C ALA A 150 2.52 5.43 6.82
N ILE A 151 3.81 5.49 6.51
CA ILE A 151 4.65 4.30 6.32
C ILE A 151 4.82 3.54 7.64
N CYS A 152 5.09 4.22 8.78
CA CYS A 152 5.11 3.57 10.09
C CYS A 152 3.81 2.80 10.37
N ARG A 153 2.67 3.42 10.10
CA ARG A 153 1.35 2.80 10.27
C ARG A 153 1.19 1.56 9.40
N ALA A 154 1.62 1.65 8.13
CA ALA A 154 1.53 0.54 7.18
C ALA A 154 2.44 -0.64 7.56
N LEU A 155 3.63 -0.37 8.10
CA LEU A 155 4.64 -1.38 8.43
C LEU A 155 4.48 -1.99 9.83
N LEU A 156 3.78 -1.32 10.75
CA LEU A 156 3.67 -1.77 12.14
C LEU A 156 3.06 -3.17 12.30
N PRO A 157 2.05 -3.58 11.50
CA PRO A 157 1.51 -4.95 11.53
C PRO A 157 2.44 -6.03 10.95
N GLU A 158 3.61 -5.67 10.41
CA GLU A 158 4.55 -6.57 9.72
C GLU A 158 3.90 -7.30 8.54
N PRO A 159 3.33 -6.54 7.59
CA PRO A 159 2.61 -7.13 6.47
C PRO A 159 3.54 -7.87 5.51
N GLY A 160 3.03 -8.95 4.90
CA GLY A 160 3.76 -9.67 3.84
C GLY A 160 3.70 -8.97 2.48
N VAL A 161 2.77 -8.01 2.30
CA VAL A 161 2.62 -7.22 1.08
C VAL A 161 2.48 -5.75 1.43
N ILE A 162 3.22 -4.88 0.74
CA ILE A 162 3.11 -3.43 0.82
C ILE A 162 2.53 -2.92 -0.50
N LEU A 163 1.46 -2.17 -0.41
CA LEU A 163 0.82 -1.47 -1.53
C LEU A 163 1.09 0.02 -1.37
N ALA A 164 1.65 0.66 -2.38
CA ALA A 164 1.95 2.08 -2.36
C ALA A 164 1.25 2.78 -3.52
N ASP A 165 0.35 3.69 -3.23
CA ASP A 165 -0.32 4.52 -4.23
C ASP A 165 0.33 5.90 -4.23
N GLU A 166 1.17 6.16 -5.23
CA GLU A 166 1.90 7.43 -5.42
C GLU A 166 2.61 7.95 -4.16
N ALA A 167 3.24 7.04 -3.41
CA ALA A 167 3.83 7.33 -2.10
C ALA A 167 4.92 8.43 -2.12
N THR A 168 5.41 8.80 -3.30
CA THR A 168 6.44 9.86 -3.49
C THR A 168 5.88 11.12 -4.15
N GLY A 169 4.63 11.11 -4.64
CA GLY A 169 4.09 12.12 -5.56
C GLY A 169 4.09 13.57 -5.04
N ASN A 170 3.92 13.79 -3.75
CA ASN A 170 3.82 15.12 -3.12
C ASN A 170 5.11 15.58 -2.42
N LEU A 171 6.25 14.96 -2.77
CA LEU A 171 7.53 15.22 -2.12
C LEU A 171 8.52 15.89 -3.07
N ASP A 172 9.44 16.67 -2.52
CA ASP A 172 10.60 17.15 -3.26
C ASP A 172 11.56 16.00 -3.63
N PRO A 173 12.45 16.19 -4.62
CA PRO A 173 13.28 15.11 -5.18
C PRO A 173 14.11 14.38 -4.11
N GLU A 174 14.66 15.09 -3.14
CA GLU A 174 15.50 14.49 -2.09
C GLU A 174 14.67 13.61 -1.15
N ASN A 175 13.49 14.09 -0.74
CA ASN A 175 12.58 13.33 0.10
C ASN A 175 11.97 12.13 -0.64
N LYS A 176 11.70 12.23 -1.95
CA LYS A 176 11.26 11.09 -2.77
C LYS A 176 12.23 9.91 -2.68
N ILE A 177 13.53 10.17 -2.90
CA ILE A 177 14.57 9.15 -2.82
C ILE A 177 14.63 8.55 -1.41
N ARG A 178 14.63 9.39 -0.38
CA ARG A 178 14.68 8.93 1.02
C ARG A 178 13.48 8.04 1.39
N ILE A 179 12.28 8.41 0.96
CA ILE A 179 11.06 7.62 1.22
C ILE A 179 11.11 6.29 0.48
N LEU A 180 11.55 6.28 -0.77
CA LEU A 180 11.69 5.04 -1.53
C LEU A 180 12.74 4.10 -0.90
N ASP A 181 13.88 4.65 -0.46
CA ASP A 181 14.90 3.88 0.28
C ASP A 181 14.35 3.25 1.56
N LEU A 182 13.55 4.00 2.31
CA LEU A 182 12.92 3.50 3.53
C LEU A 182 11.94 2.36 3.23
N LEU A 183 11.12 2.51 2.17
CA LEU A 183 10.22 1.45 1.73
C LEU A 183 10.99 0.21 1.29
N PHE A 184 12.02 0.35 0.47
CA PHE A 184 12.81 -0.77 -0.03
C PHE A 184 13.53 -1.52 1.09
N ARG A 185 14.21 -0.82 1.99
CA ARG A 185 14.81 -1.44 3.19
C ARG A 185 13.79 -2.16 4.04
N SER A 186 12.59 -1.59 4.16
CA SER A 186 11.51 -2.22 4.92
C SER A 186 11.01 -3.51 4.26
N VAL A 187 10.96 -3.54 2.91
CA VAL A 187 10.65 -4.74 2.12
C VAL A 187 11.72 -5.80 2.33
N GLU A 188 13.00 -5.44 2.14
CA GLU A 188 14.14 -6.36 2.26
C GLU A 188 14.26 -6.95 3.67
N ASN A 189 14.21 -6.10 4.70
CA ASN A 189 14.35 -6.53 6.09
C ASN A 189 13.21 -7.46 6.57
N ARG A 190 12.05 -7.44 5.91
CA ARG A 190 10.85 -8.21 6.31
C ARG A 190 10.45 -9.29 5.31
N ALA A 191 11.22 -9.46 4.24
CA ALA A 191 10.88 -10.34 3.11
C ALA A 191 9.45 -10.06 2.57
N ALA A 192 9.01 -8.80 2.61
CA ALA A 192 7.72 -8.38 2.09
C ALA A 192 7.80 -8.19 0.56
N THR A 193 6.66 -8.17 -0.11
CA THR A 193 6.53 -7.86 -1.54
C THR A 193 6.01 -6.43 -1.68
N LEU A 194 6.56 -5.63 -2.59
CA LEU A 194 6.09 -4.27 -2.85
C LEU A 194 5.41 -4.18 -4.22
N LEU A 195 4.20 -3.67 -4.25
CA LEU A 195 3.49 -3.23 -5.45
C LEU A 195 3.24 -1.73 -5.34
N ALA A 196 3.95 -0.94 -6.13
CA ALA A 196 3.89 0.51 -6.09
C ALA A 196 3.33 1.08 -7.39
N VAL A 197 2.32 1.93 -7.28
CA VAL A 197 1.86 2.80 -8.38
C VAL A 197 2.67 4.08 -8.32
N THR A 198 3.26 4.48 -9.42
CA THR A 198 4.04 5.72 -9.52
C THR A 198 4.02 6.31 -10.92
N HIS A 199 4.19 7.61 -11.03
CA HIS A 199 4.49 8.32 -12.28
C HIS A 199 5.89 8.98 -12.25
N ASP A 200 6.68 8.71 -11.21
CA ASP A 200 8.06 9.17 -11.11
C ASP A 200 8.99 8.30 -11.97
N HIS A 201 9.11 8.64 -13.25
CA HIS A 201 9.93 7.89 -14.20
C HIS A 201 11.41 7.83 -13.82
N GLU A 202 11.93 8.84 -13.11
CA GLU A 202 13.31 8.91 -12.64
C GLU A 202 13.66 7.85 -11.57
N LEU A 203 12.65 7.26 -10.94
CA LEU A 203 12.84 6.27 -9.90
C LEU A 203 12.62 4.82 -10.36
N LEU A 204 12.21 4.61 -11.62
CA LEU A 204 11.81 3.28 -12.12
C LEU A 204 12.96 2.28 -12.16
N ASP A 205 14.16 2.71 -12.47
CA ASP A 205 15.37 1.86 -12.51
C ASP A 205 15.73 1.23 -11.17
N ARG A 206 15.09 1.67 -10.10
CA ARG A 206 15.29 1.18 -8.73
C ARG A 206 14.39 0.01 -8.38
N PHE A 207 13.36 -0.25 -9.18
CA PHE A 207 12.45 -1.38 -9.01
C PHE A 207 12.99 -2.62 -9.74
N ASP A 208 12.64 -3.80 -9.25
CA ASP A 208 13.05 -5.06 -9.87
C ASP A 208 12.33 -5.27 -11.22
N ARG A 209 11.09 -4.75 -11.35
CA ARG A 209 10.29 -4.79 -12.58
C ARG A 209 9.34 -3.60 -12.66
N VAL A 210 9.05 -3.19 -13.90
CA VAL A 210 8.07 -2.14 -14.21
C VAL A 210 7.04 -2.71 -15.17
N ILE A 211 5.76 -2.43 -14.91
CA ILE A 211 4.64 -2.77 -15.80
C ILE A 211 3.93 -1.49 -16.22
N ASP A 212 3.71 -1.34 -17.52
CA ASP A 212 2.86 -0.28 -18.05
C ASP A 212 1.40 -0.74 -18.06
N PHE A 213 0.57 -0.10 -17.27
CA PHE A 213 -0.82 -0.50 -17.07
C PHE A 213 -1.72 -0.24 -18.27
N ARG A 214 -1.20 0.46 -19.32
CA ARG A 214 -1.86 0.55 -20.64
C ARG A 214 -2.08 -0.82 -21.29
N GLU A 215 -1.25 -1.80 -20.96
CA GLU A 215 -1.38 -3.18 -21.46
C GLU A 215 -2.70 -3.85 -21.02
N PHE A 216 -3.31 -3.36 -19.94
CA PHE A 216 -4.57 -3.87 -19.38
C PHE A 216 -5.78 -2.95 -19.62
N ALA A 217 -5.58 -1.76 -20.22
CA ALA A 217 -6.65 -0.85 -20.53
C ALA A 217 -7.36 -1.27 -21.83
N GLU A 218 -8.68 -1.38 -21.80
CA GLU A 218 -9.44 -1.55 -23.05
C GLU A 218 -9.42 -0.24 -23.87
N PRO A 219 -9.24 -0.33 -25.19
CA PRO A 219 -9.36 0.86 -26.06
C PRO A 219 -10.77 1.45 -25.94
N GLY A 220 -10.89 2.67 -25.41
CA GLY A 220 -12.16 3.39 -25.30
C GLY A 220 -12.58 3.84 -23.91
N THR A 221 -11.77 3.63 -22.87
CA THR A 221 -12.03 4.06 -21.48
C THR A 221 -11.18 5.28 -21.07
N ALA A 222 -10.98 6.23 -21.96
CA ALA A 222 -10.34 7.52 -21.66
C ALA A 222 -11.37 8.66 -21.68
#